data_1ae131a9956a7999bb0c11ec16b9c8a6
#
_entry.id   1ae131a9956a7999bb0c11ec16b9c8a6
#
_cell.length_a   1.000
_cell.length_b   1.000
_cell.length_c   1.000
_cell.angle_alpha   90.00
_cell.angle_beta   90.00
_cell.angle_gamma   90.00
#
_symmetry.space_group_name_H-M   'P 1'
#
loop_
_entity.id
_entity.type
_entity.pdbx_description
1 polymer ?
#
loop_
_entity_poly.entity_id
_entity_poly.type
_entity_poly.pdbx_seq_one_letter_code
_entity_poly.pdbx_strand_id
1 'polypeptide(L)'
;YKRQVLRDELNLVGTKFGCGIAQCGACTVLLDGVAIRSCVTPVSAVANKSIRTIEGQATEAGLSPVQQAWLETDVAQCGYCQSGQIMAATALLAQNPHPSDTEIDSAMAGNICRCGTYPRIRKAVHLAAALMAEEQSA
;
A
#
# COMPACT_ATOMS: atom_id res chain seq x y z
N TYR A 1 -17.65 2.86 -9.33
CA TYR A 1 -16.19 3.04 -9.20
C TYR A 1 -15.52 1.74 -8.75
N LYS A 2 -14.23 1.57 -9.09
CA LYS A 2 -13.46 0.34 -8.84
C LYS A 2 -13.46 -0.10 -7.37
N ARG A 3 -13.33 0.82 -6.41
CA ARG A 3 -13.36 0.50 -4.98
C ARG A 3 -14.65 -0.25 -4.58
N GLN A 4 -15.80 0.18 -5.10
CA GLN A 4 -17.09 -0.47 -4.81
C GLN A 4 -17.10 -1.90 -5.34
N VAL A 5 -16.66 -2.12 -6.58
CA VAL A 5 -16.57 -3.47 -7.15
C VAL A 5 -15.65 -4.36 -6.30
N LEU A 6 -14.47 -3.88 -5.89
CA LEU A 6 -13.56 -4.64 -5.03
C LEU A 6 -14.23 -5.06 -3.71
N ARG A 7 -14.94 -4.15 -3.05
CA ARG A 7 -15.51 -4.39 -1.72
C ARG A 7 -16.87 -5.09 -1.75
N ASP A 8 -17.73 -4.66 -2.64
CA ASP A 8 -19.15 -5.02 -2.59
C ASP A 8 -19.45 -6.23 -3.49
N GLU A 9 -18.72 -6.40 -4.61
CA GLU A 9 -18.90 -7.52 -5.55
C GLU A 9 -17.86 -8.64 -5.33
N LEU A 10 -16.57 -8.27 -5.10
CA LEU A 10 -15.49 -9.22 -4.93
C LEU A 10 -15.16 -9.51 -3.46
N ASN A 11 -15.83 -8.88 -2.52
CA ASN A 11 -15.64 -9.02 -1.08
C ASN A 11 -14.19 -8.77 -0.59
N LEU A 12 -13.41 -7.97 -1.33
CA LEU A 12 -12.05 -7.57 -0.97
C LEU A 12 -12.09 -6.31 -0.09
N VAL A 13 -12.39 -6.49 1.18
CA VAL A 13 -12.71 -5.42 2.12
C VAL A 13 -11.50 -4.68 2.69
N GLY A 14 -10.29 -5.14 2.43
CA GLY A 14 -9.04 -4.49 2.87
C GLY A 14 -8.83 -3.10 2.27
N THR A 15 -9.25 -2.88 1.03
CA THR A 15 -9.27 -1.55 0.40
C THR A 15 -10.34 -0.67 1.05
N LYS A 16 -9.93 0.44 1.70
CA LYS A 16 -10.84 1.28 2.51
C LYS A 16 -11.36 2.49 1.77
N PHE A 17 -12.50 3.03 2.23
CA PHE A 17 -13.06 4.29 1.76
C PHE A 17 -12.83 5.40 2.79
N GLY A 18 -12.23 6.50 2.38
CA GLY A 18 -12.05 7.69 3.21
C GLY A 18 -12.67 8.92 2.53
N CYS A 19 -11.88 9.68 1.75
CA CYS A 19 -12.33 10.96 1.18
C CYS A 19 -13.21 10.84 -0.09
N GLY A 20 -13.06 9.79 -0.90
CA GLY A 20 -13.77 9.63 -2.17
C GLY A 20 -13.27 10.52 -3.32
N ILE A 21 -12.23 11.33 -3.10
CA ILE A 21 -11.68 12.35 -4.02
C ILE A 21 -10.17 12.21 -4.25
N ALA A 22 -9.62 11.01 -4.08
CA ALA A 22 -8.22 10.64 -4.30
C ALA A 22 -7.18 11.30 -3.36
N GLN A 23 -7.57 11.97 -2.27
CA GLN A 23 -6.66 12.73 -1.41
C GLN A 23 -6.09 11.93 -0.22
N CYS A 24 -6.87 11.00 0.38
CA CYS A 24 -6.46 10.37 1.65
C CYS A 24 -5.63 9.09 1.51
N GLY A 25 -5.63 8.46 0.35
CA GLY A 25 -4.86 7.24 0.08
C GLY A 25 -5.38 5.93 0.67
N ALA A 26 -6.44 5.93 1.49
CA ALA A 26 -6.97 4.71 2.12
C ALA A 26 -7.45 3.66 1.09
N CYS A 27 -7.78 4.08 -0.11
CA CYS A 27 -8.26 3.25 -1.21
C CYS A 27 -7.14 2.86 -2.21
N THR A 28 -5.87 3.02 -1.86
CA THR A 28 -4.74 2.70 -2.76
C THR A 28 -4.73 1.21 -3.10
N VAL A 29 -4.58 0.91 -4.38
CA VAL A 29 -4.33 -0.41 -4.94
C VAL A 29 -3.25 -0.30 -6.01
N LEU A 30 -2.66 -1.41 -6.44
CA LEU A 30 -1.75 -1.42 -7.58
C LEU A 30 -2.50 -1.77 -8.86
N LEU A 31 -2.25 -1.01 -9.92
CA LEU A 31 -2.70 -1.28 -11.27
C LEU A 31 -1.45 -1.47 -12.14
N ASP A 32 -1.22 -2.68 -12.62
CA ASP A 32 0.02 -3.05 -13.32
C ASP A 32 1.29 -2.62 -12.55
N GLY A 33 1.27 -2.76 -11.21
CA GLY A 33 2.37 -2.38 -10.31
C GLY A 33 2.38 -0.91 -9.87
N VAL A 34 1.57 -0.04 -10.47
CA VAL A 34 1.51 1.39 -10.14
C VAL A 34 0.43 1.68 -9.11
N ALA A 35 0.77 2.45 -8.07
CA ALA A 35 -0.20 2.85 -7.04
C ALA A 35 -1.23 3.83 -7.59
N ILE A 36 -2.51 3.48 -7.47
CA ILE A 36 -3.64 4.32 -7.90
C ILE A 36 -4.68 4.48 -6.79
N ARG A 37 -5.53 5.49 -6.91
CA ARG A 37 -6.67 5.74 -6.00
C ARG A 37 -7.94 5.11 -6.57
N SER A 38 -8.35 3.97 -6.04
CA SER A 38 -9.49 3.22 -6.58
C SER A 38 -10.86 3.93 -6.40
N CYS A 39 -10.96 4.90 -5.49
CA CYS A 39 -12.20 5.64 -5.25
C CYS A 39 -12.65 6.55 -6.41
N VAL A 40 -11.71 6.99 -7.25
CA VAL A 40 -11.98 7.84 -8.43
C VAL A 40 -11.73 7.13 -9.76
N THR A 41 -11.20 5.91 -9.74
CA THR A 41 -10.89 5.14 -10.95
C THR A 41 -12.14 4.43 -11.46
N PRO A 42 -12.63 4.71 -12.66
CA PRO A 42 -13.76 4.00 -13.26
C PRO A 42 -13.35 2.55 -13.62
N VAL A 43 -14.30 1.63 -13.58
CA VAL A 43 -14.06 0.21 -13.93
C VAL A 43 -13.59 0.06 -15.37
N SER A 44 -14.12 0.86 -16.28
CA SER A 44 -13.72 0.85 -17.70
C SER A 44 -12.25 1.18 -17.94
N ALA A 45 -11.63 1.97 -17.06
CA ALA A 45 -10.21 2.34 -17.19
C ALA A 45 -9.23 1.20 -16.82
N VAL A 46 -9.75 0.09 -16.30
CA VAL A 46 -8.93 -1.04 -15.83
C VAL A 46 -9.17 -2.33 -16.62
N ALA A 47 -9.89 -2.24 -17.72
CA ALA A 47 -10.09 -3.37 -18.63
C ALA A 47 -8.72 -3.90 -19.11
N ASN A 48 -8.56 -5.23 -19.06
CA ASN A 48 -7.31 -5.92 -19.45
C ASN A 48 -6.06 -5.54 -18.63
N LYS A 49 -6.23 -5.01 -17.40
CA LYS A 49 -5.14 -4.65 -16.50
C LYS A 49 -5.16 -5.50 -15.24
N SER A 50 -3.97 -5.79 -14.71
CA SER A 50 -3.82 -6.50 -13.44
C SER A 50 -4.03 -5.55 -12.27
N ILE A 51 -4.88 -5.98 -11.33
CA ILE A 51 -5.16 -5.24 -10.09
C ILE A 51 -4.67 -6.06 -8.92
N ARG A 52 -3.82 -5.48 -8.09
CA ARG A 52 -3.41 -6.08 -6.82
C ARG A 52 -3.93 -5.24 -5.66
N THR A 53 -4.63 -5.88 -4.74
CA THR A 53 -5.09 -5.28 -3.48
C THR A 53 -4.24 -5.78 -2.32
N ILE A 54 -4.52 -5.30 -1.11
CA ILE A 54 -3.78 -5.72 0.10
C ILE A 54 -3.90 -7.22 0.36
N GLU A 55 -5.01 -7.84 0.01
CA GLU A 55 -5.23 -9.28 0.13
C GLU A 55 -4.27 -10.10 -0.75
N GLY A 56 -3.85 -9.55 -1.88
CA GLY A 56 -2.90 -10.19 -2.79
C GLY A 56 -1.43 -9.86 -2.51
N GLN A 57 -1.10 -9.19 -1.38
CA GLN A 57 0.30 -8.90 -1.03
C GLN A 57 1.00 -10.08 -0.35
N ALA A 58 0.28 -10.84 0.46
CA ALA A 58 0.79 -12.09 1.01
C ALA A 58 0.80 -13.19 -0.07
N THR A 59 1.74 -14.11 0.04
CA THR A 59 1.88 -15.29 -0.82
C THR A 59 1.73 -16.55 0.00
N GLU A 60 1.75 -17.72 -0.64
CA GLU A 60 1.78 -19.02 0.07
C GLU A 60 3.04 -19.16 0.96
N ALA A 61 4.13 -18.48 0.61
CA ALA A 61 5.35 -18.44 1.41
C ALA A 61 5.24 -17.55 2.67
N GLY A 62 4.20 -16.71 2.78
CA GLY A 62 3.98 -15.84 3.93
C GLY A 62 3.69 -14.38 3.57
N LEU A 63 3.92 -13.50 4.52
CA LEU A 63 3.74 -12.06 4.34
C LEU A 63 4.81 -11.48 3.42
N SER A 64 4.44 -10.47 2.65
CA SER A 64 5.45 -9.71 1.87
C SER A 64 6.41 -8.97 2.81
N PRO A 65 7.65 -8.64 2.37
CA PRO A 65 8.60 -7.87 3.17
C PRO A 65 8.03 -6.57 3.75
N VAL A 66 7.18 -5.89 2.99
CA VAL A 66 6.50 -4.68 3.47
C VAL A 66 5.51 -5.00 4.59
N GLN A 67 4.71 -6.06 4.47
CA GLN A 67 3.78 -6.48 5.54
C GLN A 67 4.54 -6.94 6.79
N GLN A 68 5.64 -7.68 6.62
CA GLN A 68 6.49 -8.12 7.70
C GLN A 68 7.08 -6.91 8.46
N ALA A 69 7.66 -5.95 7.74
CA ALA A 69 8.19 -4.72 8.33
C ALA A 69 7.14 -3.91 9.10
N TRP A 70 5.88 -3.88 8.60
CA TRP A 70 4.77 -3.23 9.30
C TRP A 70 4.44 -3.88 10.64
N LEU A 71 4.50 -5.20 10.74
CA LEU A 71 4.30 -5.93 11.99
C LEU A 71 5.46 -5.71 12.96
N GLU A 72 6.70 -5.85 12.49
CA GLU A 72 7.88 -5.73 13.33
C GLU A 72 8.07 -4.32 13.91
N THR A 73 7.63 -3.29 13.19
CA THR A 73 7.70 -1.90 13.67
C THR A 73 6.44 -1.44 14.42
N ASP A 74 5.44 -2.31 14.56
CA ASP A 74 4.16 -2.01 15.21
C ASP A 74 3.54 -0.70 14.71
N VAL A 75 3.40 -0.58 13.39
CA VAL A 75 3.00 0.68 12.72
C VAL A 75 1.57 1.06 13.06
N ALA A 76 0.64 0.09 13.07
CA ALA A 76 -0.78 0.36 13.14
C ALA A 76 -1.26 0.84 14.50
N GLN A 77 -2.18 1.82 14.53
CA GLN A 77 -3.03 2.11 15.67
C GLN A 77 -4.47 1.69 15.33
N CYS A 78 -5.30 2.57 14.73
CA CYS A 78 -6.66 2.17 14.34
C CYS A 78 -6.71 1.19 13.16
N GLY A 79 -5.64 1.09 12.37
CA GLY A 79 -5.52 0.19 11.23
C GLY A 79 -6.17 0.67 9.93
N TYR A 80 -7.02 1.70 9.95
CA TYR A 80 -7.87 2.06 8.82
C TYR A 80 -7.11 2.46 7.55
N CYS A 81 -6.01 3.20 7.66
CA CYS A 81 -5.21 3.65 6.51
C CYS A 81 -4.14 2.64 6.10
N GLN A 82 -3.89 1.59 6.89
CA GLN A 82 -2.68 0.78 6.74
C GLN A 82 -2.63 -0.02 5.44
N SER A 83 -3.75 -0.54 4.96
CA SER A 83 -3.79 -1.19 3.65
C SER A 83 -3.32 -0.25 2.54
N GLY A 84 -3.80 0.99 2.52
CA GLY A 84 -3.36 2.00 1.55
C GLY A 84 -1.90 2.40 1.71
N GLN A 85 -1.41 2.50 2.96
CA GLN A 85 0.00 2.80 3.26
C GLN A 85 0.92 1.68 2.75
N ILE A 86 0.60 0.42 3.04
CA ILE A 86 1.37 -0.74 2.57
C ILE A 86 1.40 -0.80 1.04
N MET A 87 0.26 -0.59 0.38
CA MET A 87 0.20 -0.59 -1.09
C MET A 87 1.06 0.53 -1.72
N ALA A 88 1.05 1.73 -1.12
CA ALA A 88 1.88 2.84 -1.57
C ALA A 88 3.38 2.55 -1.35
N ALA A 89 3.76 2.02 -0.19
CA ALA A 89 5.13 1.62 0.13
C ALA A 89 5.63 0.52 -0.81
N THR A 90 4.79 -0.47 -1.12
CA THR A 90 5.13 -1.53 -2.09
C THR A 90 5.45 -0.95 -3.48
N ALA A 91 4.64 0.02 -3.95
CA ALA A 91 4.90 0.68 -5.23
C ALA A 91 6.19 1.51 -5.21
N LEU A 92 6.46 2.20 -4.10
CA LEU A 92 7.71 2.97 -3.93
C LEU A 92 8.93 2.04 -4.01
N LEU A 93 8.95 0.97 -3.21
CA LEU A 93 10.10 0.06 -3.12
C LEU A 93 10.32 -0.74 -4.42
N ALA A 94 9.28 -0.97 -5.22
CA ALA A 94 9.42 -1.55 -6.55
C ALA A 94 10.15 -0.63 -7.54
N GLN A 95 10.05 0.69 -7.35
CA GLN A 95 10.71 1.69 -8.20
C GLN A 95 12.07 2.15 -7.64
N ASN A 96 12.17 2.26 -6.33
CA ASN A 96 13.38 2.68 -5.61
C ASN A 96 13.60 1.75 -4.41
N PRO A 97 14.48 0.74 -4.54
CA PRO A 97 14.74 -0.23 -3.47
C PRO A 97 15.44 0.36 -2.22
N HIS A 98 16.05 1.53 -2.34
CA HIS A 98 16.81 2.19 -1.26
C HIS A 98 16.40 3.67 -1.13
N PRO A 99 15.12 3.96 -0.77
CA PRO A 99 14.65 5.33 -0.72
C PRO A 99 15.24 6.09 0.49
N SER A 100 15.59 7.35 0.28
CA SER A 100 15.89 8.30 1.35
C SER A 100 14.63 8.72 2.10
N ASP A 101 14.79 9.30 3.29
CA ASP A 101 13.67 9.84 4.09
C ASP A 101 12.80 10.81 3.27
N THR A 102 13.44 11.71 2.49
CA THR A 102 12.73 12.68 1.66
C THR A 102 11.90 12.01 0.55
N GLU A 103 12.44 10.96 -0.06
CA GLU A 103 11.72 10.20 -1.09
C GLU A 103 10.54 9.42 -0.49
N ILE A 104 10.73 8.83 0.70
CA ILE A 104 9.64 8.18 1.46
C ILE A 104 8.54 9.20 1.77
N ASP A 105 8.90 10.34 2.37
CA ASP A 105 7.93 11.37 2.74
C ASP A 105 7.16 11.88 1.51
N SER A 106 7.83 12.09 0.41
CA SER A 106 7.22 12.51 -0.85
C SER A 106 6.25 11.46 -1.42
N ALA A 107 6.67 10.19 -1.48
CA ALA A 107 5.87 9.11 -2.01
C ALA A 107 4.64 8.80 -1.14
N MET A 108 4.80 8.93 0.19
CA MET A 108 3.75 8.64 1.17
C MET A 108 2.85 9.83 1.49
N ALA A 109 3.16 11.06 1.02
CA ALA A 109 2.44 12.30 1.31
C ALA A 109 0.94 12.23 0.99
N GLY A 110 0.55 11.48 -0.03
CA GLY A 110 -0.85 11.27 -0.41
C GLY A 110 -1.60 10.21 0.43
N ASN A 111 -0.98 9.66 1.48
CA ASN A 111 -1.56 8.64 2.34
C ASN A 111 -1.70 9.18 3.77
N ILE A 112 -2.91 9.63 4.13
CA ILE A 112 -3.16 10.31 5.41
C ILE A 112 -3.39 9.28 6.52
N CYS A 113 -2.66 9.44 7.65
CA CYS A 113 -2.87 8.69 8.87
C CYS A 113 -3.37 9.62 9.99
N ARG A 114 -4.64 9.49 10.39
CA ARG A 114 -5.22 10.32 11.47
C ARG A 114 -4.58 10.06 12.85
N CYS A 115 -4.05 8.86 13.06
CA CYS A 115 -3.32 8.49 14.27
C CYS A 115 -1.89 9.03 14.32
N GLY A 116 -1.39 9.59 13.21
CA GLY A 116 -0.05 10.22 13.15
C GLY A 116 1.11 9.24 13.21
N THR A 117 0.96 8.01 12.70
CA THR A 117 2.01 6.97 12.77
C THR A 117 3.13 7.14 11.74
N TYR A 118 3.28 8.30 11.13
CA TYR A 118 4.26 8.57 10.07
C TYR A 118 5.72 8.19 10.41
N PRO A 119 6.25 8.46 11.63
CA PRO A 119 7.61 8.03 11.97
C PRO A 119 7.77 6.50 11.93
N ARG A 120 6.75 5.75 12.37
CA ARG A 120 6.74 4.29 12.29
C ARG A 120 6.63 3.78 10.85
N ILE A 121 5.81 4.44 10.03
CA ILE A 121 5.67 4.14 8.59
C ILE A 121 7.04 4.30 7.90
N ARG A 122 7.74 5.42 8.12
CA ARG A 122 9.07 5.64 7.55
C ARG A 122 10.07 4.56 7.97
N LYS A 123 10.11 4.24 9.26
CA LYS A 123 10.95 3.15 9.79
C LYS A 123 10.61 1.80 9.14
N ALA A 124 9.32 1.50 8.95
CA ALA A 124 8.88 0.27 8.33
C ALA A 124 9.27 0.20 6.84
N VAL A 125 9.24 1.32 6.11
CA VAL A 125 9.70 1.36 4.71
C VAL A 125 11.19 1.05 4.61
N HIS A 126 12.03 1.62 5.49
CA HIS A 126 13.46 1.27 5.53
C HIS A 126 13.71 -0.19 5.88
N LEU A 127 12.97 -0.73 6.87
CA LEU A 127 13.09 -2.14 7.22
C LEU A 127 12.65 -3.04 6.06
N ALA A 128 11.55 -2.71 5.38
CA ALA A 128 11.10 -3.46 4.21
C ALA A 128 12.14 -3.46 3.08
N ALA A 129 12.80 -2.33 2.85
CA ALA A 129 13.90 -2.24 1.88
C ALA A 129 15.06 -3.19 2.24
N ALA A 130 15.43 -3.27 3.52
CA ALA A 130 16.46 -4.18 4.00
C ALA A 130 16.06 -5.66 3.81
N LEU A 131 14.83 -6.03 4.19
CA LEU A 131 14.31 -7.40 4.03
C LEU A 131 14.27 -7.83 2.55
N MET A 132 13.86 -6.92 1.65
CA MET A 132 13.86 -7.19 0.21
C MET A 132 15.27 -7.41 -0.35
N ALA A 133 16.27 -6.70 0.16
CA ALA A 133 17.67 -6.87 -0.25
C ALA A 133 18.23 -8.23 0.20
N GLU A 134 17.87 -8.68 1.41
CA GLU A 134 18.24 -10.00 1.94
C GLU A 134 17.64 -11.14 1.09
N GLU A 135 16.36 -11.05 0.73
CA GLU A 135 15.68 -12.04 -0.12
C GLU A 135 16.32 -12.17 -1.51
N GLN A 136 16.84 -11.07 -2.08
CA GLN A 136 17.49 -11.07 -3.39
C GLN A 136 18.92 -11.63 -3.35
N SER A 137 19.54 -11.69 -2.18
CA SER A 137 20.90 -12.18 -1.98
C SER A 137 20.96 -13.65 -1.55
N ALA A 138 19.82 -14.24 -1.22
CA ALA A 138 19.69 -15.64 -0.79
C ALA A 138 19.38 -16.58 -1.95
#